data_bd62bd6ea3edf95f42dfc5b84f013b4b
#
_entry.id   bd62bd6ea3edf95f42dfc5b84f013b4b
#
_cell.length_a   1.000
_cell.length_b   1.000
_cell.length_c   1.000
_cell.angle_alpha   90.00
_cell.angle_beta   90.00
_cell.angle_gamma   90.00
#
_symmetry.space_group_name_H-M   'P 1'
#
loop_
_entity.id
_entity.type
_entity.pdbx_description
1 polymer ?
#
loop_
_entity_poly.entity_id
_entity_poly.type
_entity_poly.pdbx_seq_one_letter_code
_entity_poly.pdbx_strand_id
1 'polypeptide(L)'
;MFERAVTVEYASLTRTGAPVTIPTTPYLGEDGRSIDVSTGLTYPAKAERARRDPRVALLFADPVGSDLRDPPVVVVQGLATVRDADLQANTDRYVRASQEKLPEVTKGQPRIVLRRLNWYYARIWVEITPLHMRWWPSRALDGAPGTWNAPEGTAAPLSDPAPNGQQPPAWITPPQSWRAVVEETAGRLSMHDLTVVDGNGFPLCLPVASSEPAEDGYLLHLGPGAPDIAPGPACLTMHTHPASFTGQENRTIVGTVAAAGDAIVRFRAERALADWSIAGGKAVVALRFLATGRRLAPRLKAECRRRFQAVPEVRFPRS
;
A
#
# COMPACT_ATOMS: atom_id res chain seq x y z
N MET A 1 -16.40 -7.42 1.91
CA MET A 1 -15.40 -6.88 0.97
C MET A 1 -14.04 -6.72 1.63
N PHE A 2 -13.87 -5.91 2.67
CA PHE A 2 -12.58 -5.56 3.28
C PHE A 2 -11.76 -6.76 3.76
N GLU A 3 -12.43 -7.75 4.32
CA GLU A 3 -11.80 -9.00 4.77
C GLU A 3 -11.32 -9.87 3.59
N ARG A 4 -12.06 -9.85 2.46
CA ARG A 4 -11.83 -10.76 1.33
C ARG A 4 -10.89 -10.20 0.27
N ALA A 5 -10.73 -8.87 0.20
CA ALA A 5 -9.81 -8.24 -0.75
C ALA A 5 -8.36 -8.65 -0.44
N VAL A 6 -7.61 -9.04 -1.47
CA VAL A 6 -6.19 -9.43 -1.35
C VAL A 6 -5.28 -8.22 -1.41
N THR A 7 -5.65 -7.24 -2.21
CA THR A 7 -4.89 -6.01 -2.43
C THR A 7 -5.73 -4.78 -2.16
N VAL A 8 -5.09 -3.75 -1.66
CA VAL A 8 -5.64 -2.40 -1.48
C VAL A 8 -4.54 -1.38 -1.75
N GLU A 9 -4.88 -0.28 -2.42
CA GLU A 9 -4.00 0.85 -2.57
C GLU A 9 -3.99 1.68 -1.29
N TYR A 10 -2.87 1.66 -0.55
CA TYR A 10 -2.69 2.46 0.66
C TYR A 10 -1.98 3.76 0.33
N ALA A 11 -2.65 4.87 0.52
CA ALA A 11 -2.14 6.22 0.29
C ALA A 11 -1.85 6.95 1.60
N SER A 12 -0.71 7.60 1.67
CA SER A 12 -0.26 8.41 2.82
C SER A 12 0.50 9.65 2.35
N LEU A 13 0.65 10.66 3.21
CA LEU A 13 1.23 11.94 2.86
C LEU A 13 2.72 12.03 3.22
N THR A 14 3.50 12.65 2.35
CA THR A 14 4.91 13.01 2.58
C THR A 14 5.02 14.19 3.55
N ARG A 15 6.25 14.61 3.89
CA ARG A 15 6.47 15.83 4.68
C ARG A 15 6.01 17.11 3.97
N THR A 16 5.95 17.09 2.65
CA THR A 16 5.50 18.23 1.83
C THR A 16 4.01 18.17 1.50
N GLY A 17 3.27 17.21 2.07
CA GLY A 17 1.85 17.01 1.80
C GLY A 17 1.55 16.28 0.48
N ALA A 18 2.58 15.89 -0.29
CA ALA A 18 2.35 15.12 -1.52
C ALA A 18 1.94 13.67 -1.21
N PRO A 19 1.01 13.08 -1.97
CA PRO A 19 0.57 11.71 -1.74
C PRO A 19 1.60 10.70 -2.23
N VAL A 20 1.68 9.55 -1.55
CA VAL A 20 2.40 8.36 -2.00
C VAL A 20 1.52 7.16 -1.76
N THR A 21 1.26 6.39 -2.81
CA THR A 21 0.42 5.21 -2.80
C THR A 21 1.24 3.97 -3.10
N ILE A 22 0.93 2.90 -2.39
CA ILE A 22 1.61 1.62 -2.54
C ILE A 22 0.58 0.51 -2.33
N PRO A 23 0.51 -0.49 -3.22
CA PRO A 23 -0.35 -1.66 -3.00
C PRO A 23 0.12 -2.44 -1.77
N THR A 24 -0.84 -2.91 -0.99
CA THR A 24 -0.61 -3.71 0.22
C THR A 24 -1.78 -4.64 0.47
N THR A 25 -1.64 -5.59 1.38
CA THR A 25 -2.73 -6.48 1.77
C THR A 25 -3.50 -5.85 2.94
N PRO A 26 -4.83 -5.68 2.82
CA PRO A 26 -5.67 -5.20 3.90
C PRO A 26 -6.06 -6.35 4.84
N TYR A 27 -6.35 -6.01 6.07
CA TYR A 27 -6.90 -6.90 7.09
C TYR A 27 -8.04 -6.17 7.81
N LEU A 28 -9.03 -6.89 8.27
CA LEU A 28 -10.03 -6.32 9.16
C LEU A 28 -9.45 -6.28 10.58
N GLY A 29 -9.64 -5.18 11.29
CA GLY A 29 -9.26 -5.09 12.70
C GLY A 29 -10.01 -6.12 13.55
N GLU A 30 -9.42 -6.57 14.63
CA GLU A 30 -9.99 -7.63 15.49
C GLU A 30 -11.36 -7.24 16.07
N ASP A 31 -11.60 -5.94 16.28
CA ASP A 31 -12.87 -5.38 16.76
C ASP A 31 -13.84 -5.02 15.61
N GLY A 32 -13.45 -5.23 14.36
CA GLY A 32 -14.25 -4.88 13.18
C GLY A 32 -14.41 -3.37 12.93
N ARG A 33 -13.72 -2.51 13.69
CA ARG A 33 -13.84 -1.06 13.60
C ARG A 33 -12.76 -0.38 12.75
N SER A 34 -11.69 -1.09 12.48
CA SER A 34 -10.59 -0.59 11.66
C SER A 34 -10.36 -1.46 10.43
N ILE A 35 -9.73 -0.88 9.42
CA ILE A 35 -9.15 -1.59 8.30
C ILE A 35 -7.64 -1.45 8.44
N ASP A 36 -6.96 -2.57 8.61
CA ASP A 36 -5.56 -2.58 8.97
C ASP A 36 -4.68 -2.91 7.76
N VAL A 37 -3.54 -2.27 7.70
CA VAL A 37 -2.47 -2.65 6.78
C VAL A 37 -1.17 -2.85 7.55
N SER A 38 -0.22 -3.56 6.97
CA SER A 38 1.08 -3.75 7.60
C SER A 38 2.22 -3.26 6.72
N THR A 39 3.32 -2.89 7.35
CA THR A 39 4.57 -2.60 6.66
C THR A 39 5.71 -3.36 7.30
N GLY A 40 6.67 -3.84 6.49
CA GLY A 40 7.86 -4.48 7.01
C GLY A 40 8.64 -3.53 7.91
N LEU A 41 9.11 -4.01 9.06
CA LEU A 41 9.92 -3.21 9.99
C LEU A 41 11.19 -2.67 9.32
N THR A 42 11.72 -3.36 8.33
CA THR A 42 12.87 -2.92 7.53
C THR A 42 12.53 -1.82 6.52
N TYR A 43 11.22 -1.54 6.29
CA TYR A 43 10.71 -0.50 5.39
C TYR A 43 9.62 0.34 6.09
N PRO A 44 9.92 1.02 7.19
CA PRO A 44 8.92 1.64 8.05
C PRO A 44 8.29 2.91 7.46
N ALA A 45 8.69 3.33 6.26
CA ALA A 45 8.30 4.62 5.68
C ALA A 45 6.79 4.85 5.62
N LYS A 46 5.97 3.80 5.40
CA LYS A 46 4.51 3.90 5.42
C LYS A 46 4.00 4.29 6.81
N ALA A 47 4.46 3.58 7.84
CA ALA A 47 4.10 3.84 9.23
C ALA A 47 4.61 5.21 9.71
N GLU A 48 5.84 5.57 9.36
CA GLU A 48 6.42 6.86 9.75
C GLU A 48 5.72 8.05 9.08
N ARG A 49 5.20 7.88 7.86
CA ARG A 49 4.32 8.89 7.23
C ARG A 49 3.00 9.00 7.98
N ALA A 50 2.34 7.88 8.25
CA ALA A 50 1.08 7.84 8.98
C ALA A 50 1.18 8.39 10.41
N ARG A 51 2.29 8.13 11.10
CA ARG A 51 2.54 8.70 12.43
C ARG A 51 2.66 10.22 12.41
N ARG A 52 3.24 10.76 11.35
CA ARG A 52 3.45 12.21 11.20
C ARG A 52 2.20 12.92 10.72
N ASP A 53 1.50 12.33 9.78
CA ASP A 53 0.20 12.79 9.28
C ASP A 53 -0.74 11.58 9.20
N PRO A 54 -1.71 11.48 10.11
CA PRO A 54 -2.56 10.31 10.20
C PRO A 54 -3.59 10.23 9.06
N ARG A 55 -3.76 11.25 8.24
CA ARG A 55 -4.67 11.23 7.10
C ARG A 55 -4.20 10.25 6.03
N VAL A 56 -4.99 9.25 5.79
CA VAL A 56 -4.70 8.17 4.83
C VAL A 56 -5.92 7.85 3.99
N ALA A 57 -5.70 7.14 2.89
CA ALA A 57 -6.78 6.54 2.12
C ALA A 57 -6.46 5.11 1.73
N LEU A 58 -7.52 4.34 1.53
CA LEU A 58 -7.51 2.99 0.98
C LEU A 58 -8.42 2.96 -0.24
N LEU A 59 -7.91 2.43 -1.36
CA LEU A 59 -8.72 2.15 -2.54
C LEU A 59 -8.84 0.64 -2.73
N PHE A 60 -10.05 0.13 -2.66
CA PHE A 60 -10.41 -1.24 -2.98
C PHE A 60 -10.97 -1.26 -4.40
N ALA A 61 -10.15 -1.60 -5.38
CA ALA A 61 -10.53 -1.61 -6.78
C ALA A 61 -9.99 -2.83 -7.55
N ASP A 62 -9.16 -3.67 -6.91
CA ASP A 62 -8.61 -4.87 -7.51
C ASP A 62 -9.31 -6.13 -6.97
N PRO A 63 -10.11 -6.85 -7.79
CA PRO A 63 -10.77 -8.08 -7.39
C PRO A 63 -9.86 -9.32 -7.49
N VAL A 64 -8.67 -9.21 -8.09
CA VAL A 64 -7.80 -10.35 -8.37
C VAL A 64 -7.42 -11.08 -7.08
N GLY A 65 -7.59 -12.41 -7.09
CA GLY A 65 -7.29 -13.27 -5.94
C GLY A 65 -8.34 -13.26 -4.83
N SER A 66 -9.33 -12.37 -4.88
CA SER A 66 -10.51 -12.44 -4.03
C SER A 66 -11.55 -13.39 -4.64
N ASP A 67 -12.48 -13.87 -3.83
CA ASP A 67 -13.65 -14.66 -4.27
C ASP A 67 -14.87 -13.76 -4.53
N LEU A 68 -14.67 -12.45 -4.59
CA LEU A 68 -15.71 -11.46 -4.86
C LEU A 68 -16.04 -11.43 -6.35
N ARG A 69 -17.34 -11.46 -6.66
CA ARG A 69 -17.83 -11.27 -8.02
C ARG A 69 -18.26 -9.81 -8.18
N ASP A 70 -17.67 -9.13 -9.16
CA ASP A 70 -17.98 -7.74 -9.51
C ASP A 70 -18.10 -6.82 -8.28
N PRO A 71 -17.08 -6.76 -7.41
CA PRO A 71 -17.16 -5.94 -6.21
C PRO A 71 -17.20 -4.46 -6.60
N PRO A 72 -17.89 -3.63 -5.81
CA PRO A 72 -17.83 -2.20 -5.99
C PRO A 72 -16.39 -1.69 -5.78
N VAL A 73 -16.05 -0.60 -6.44
CA VAL A 73 -14.88 0.20 -6.09
C VAL A 73 -15.20 0.99 -4.84
N VAL A 74 -14.35 0.90 -3.82
CA VAL A 74 -14.54 1.62 -2.56
C VAL A 74 -13.30 2.41 -2.21
N VAL A 75 -13.48 3.70 -1.97
CA VAL A 75 -12.47 4.59 -1.38
C VAL A 75 -12.83 4.80 0.08
N VAL A 76 -11.88 4.53 0.96
CA VAL A 76 -11.97 4.78 2.39
C VAL A 76 -10.95 5.85 2.74
N GLN A 77 -11.38 6.97 3.29
CA GLN A 77 -10.52 7.98 3.90
C GLN A 77 -10.65 7.86 5.42
N GLY A 78 -9.54 7.92 6.13
CA GLY A 78 -9.55 7.72 7.57
C GLY A 78 -8.29 8.19 8.27
N LEU A 79 -8.25 7.98 9.57
CA LEU A 79 -7.12 8.30 10.42
C LEU A 79 -6.35 7.04 10.81
N ALA A 80 -5.07 7.07 10.56
CA ALA A 80 -4.16 5.97 10.84
C ALA A 80 -3.61 6.02 12.27
N THR A 81 -3.60 4.86 12.91
CA THR A 81 -2.94 4.60 14.20
C THR A 81 -1.81 3.61 13.99
N VAL A 82 -0.60 3.96 14.37
CA VAL A 82 0.58 3.11 14.19
C VAL A 82 0.84 2.28 15.44
N ARG A 83 0.99 0.95 15.27
CA ARG A 83 1.25 -0.02 16.32
C ARG A 83 2.62 -0.66 16.12
N ASP A 84 3.58 -0.34 16.98
CA ASP A 84 4.92 -0.90 17.00
C ASP A 84 5.55 -1.01 18.41
N ALA A 85 4.72 -0.89 19.45
CA ALA A 85 5.15 -1.08 20.84
C ALA A 85 5.44 -2.53 21.20
N ASP A 86 4.87 -3.51 20.49
CA ASP A 86 5.17 -4.94 20.64
C ASP A 86 5.41 -5.59 19.26
N LEU A 87 6.67 -5.65 18.86
CA LEU A 87 7.05 -6.23 17.56
C LEU A 87 6.84 -7.75 17.51
N GLN A 88 6.91 -8.45 18.65
CA GLN A 88 6.65 -9.88 18.68
C GLN A 88 5.17 -10.18 18.46
N ALA A 89 4.29 -9.52 19.19
CA ALA A 89 2.83 -9.65 18.98
C ALA A 89 2.44 -9.29 17.54
N ASN A 90 3.00 -8.20 17.01
CA ASN A 90 2.76 -7.78 15.63
C ASN A 90 3.21 -8.83 14.60
N THR A 91 4.35 -9.46 14.85
CA THR A 91 4.88 -10.52 13.97
C THR A 91 4.01 -11.77 14.03
N ASP A 92 3.62 -12.19 15.23
CA ASP A 92 2.75 -13.35 15.44
C ASP A 92 1.36 -13.12 14.80
N ARG A 93 0.79 -11.91 14.96
CA ARG A 93 -0.45 -11.49 14.28
C ARG A 93 -0.31 -11.59 12.74
N TYR A 94 0.78 -11.05 12.20
CA TYR A 94 1.01 -11.07 10.76
C TYR A 94 1.18 -12.50 10.21
N VAL A 95 1.90 -13.36 10.93
CA VAL A 95 2.06 -14.77 10.53
C VAL A 95 0.69 -15.45 10.45
N ARG A 96 -0.17 -15.29 11.47
CA ARG A 96 -1.53 -15.87 11.45
C ARG A 96 -2.37 -15.31 10.32
N ALA A 97 -2.53 -13.98 10.27
CA ALA A 97 -3.38 -13.31 9.29
C ALA A 97 -2.93 -13.55 7.84
N SER A 98 -1.61 -13.59 7.59
CA SER A 98 -1.11 -13.87 6.24
C SER A 98 -1.31 -15.35 5.83
N GLN A 99 -1.25 -16.30 6.76
CA GLN A 99 -1.53 -17.70 6.45
C GLN A 99 -3.02 -17.93 6.15
N GLU A 100 -3.91 -17.29 6.89
CA GLU A 100 -5.35 -17.37 6.67
C GLU A 100 -5.74 -16.73 5.32
N LYS A 101 -5.20 -15.56 5.03
CA LYS A 101 -5.57 -14.79 3.84
C LYS A 101 -4.85 -15.23 2.56
N LEU A 102 -3.60 -15.64 2.67
CA LEU A 102 -2.70 -15.95 1.56
C LEU A 102 -2.01 -17.32 1.73
N PRO A 103 -2.75 -18.41 1.89
CA PRO A 103 -2.18 -19.73 2.19
C PRO A 103 -1.20 -20.22 1.13
N GLU A 104 -1.43 -19.87 -0.14
CA GLU A 104 -0.57 -20.28 -1.25
C GLU A 104 0.84 -19.71 -1.20
N VAL A 105 1.04 -18.56 -0.54
CA VAL A 105 2.36 -17.90 -0.42
C VAL A 105 3.34 -18.76 0.38
N THR A 106 2.86 -19.50 1.38
CA THR A 106 3.73 -20.33 2.24
C THR A 106 3.63 -21.84 1.94
N LYS A 107 2.71 -22.22 1.07
CA LYS A 107 2.43 -23.62 0.71
C LYS A 107 3.66 -24.33 0.15
N GLY A 108 3.99 -25.47 0.73
CA GLY A 108 5.11 -26.30 0.31
C GLY A 108 6.50 -25.75 0.71
N GLN A 109 6.57 -24.66 1.46
CA GLN A 109 7.85 -24.15 1.94
C GLN A 109 8.22 -24.75 3.31
N PRO A 110 9.48 -25.22 3.50
CA PRO A 110 9.91 -25.75 4.78
C PRO A 110 9.83 -24.68 5.89
N ARG A 111 9.17 -24.99 6.99
CA ARG A 111 9.03 -24.05 8.14
C ARG A 111 10.36 -23.52 8.67
N ILE A 112 11.42 -24.32 8.60
CA ILE A 112 12.77 -23.90 9.02
C ILE A 112 13.33 -22.77 8.16
N VAL A 113 12.96 -22.71 6.86
CA VAL A 113 13.33 -21.62 5.96
C VAL A 113 12.51 -20.39 6.27
N LEU A 114 11.18 -20.55 6.40
CA LEU A 114 10.27 -19.45 6.71
C LEU A 114 10.62 -18.76 8.03
N ARG A 115 11.00 -19.53 9.06
CA ARG A 115 11.44 -18.99 10.36
C ARG A 115 12.67 -18.09 10.28
N ARG A 116 13.48 -18.20 9.24
CA ARG A 116 14.65 -17.35 9.00
C ARG A 116 14.34 -16.04 8.29
N LEU A 117 13.08 -15.83 7.87
CA LEU A 117 12.65 -14.63 7.16
C LEU A 117 12.15 -13.53 8.12
N ASN A 118 12.81 -13.32 9.26
CA ASN A 118 12.43 -12.29 10.24
C ASN A 118 12.30 -10.90 9.59
N TRP A 119 13.18 -10.56 8.64
CA TRP A 119 13.16 -9.29 7.93
C TRP A 119 11.85 -9.07 7.15
N TYR A 120 11.21 -10.17 6.72
CA TYR A 120 9.93 -10.14 5.98
C TYR A 120 8.74 -10.16 6.95
N TYR A 121 8.77 -11.00 8.00
CA TYR A 121 7.65 -11.20 8.92
C TYR A 121 7.58 -10.17 10.05
N ALA A 122 8.68 -9.50 10.41
CA ALA A 122 8.65 -8.41 11.38
C ALA A 122 7.86 -7.23 10.83
N ARG A 123 6.73 -6.89 11.47
CA ARG A 123 5.77 -5.90 10.97
C ARG A 123 5.51 -4.78 11.96
N ILE A 124 5.15 -3.64 11.38
CA ILE A 124 4.45 -2.55 12.03
C ILE A 124 3.03 -2.59 11.48
N TRP A 125 2.03 -2.50 12.35
CA TRP A 125 0.64 -2.37 11.93
C TRP A 125 0.24 -0.91 11.82
N VAL A 126 -0.62 -0.62 10.87
CA VAL A 126 -1.28 0.67 10.70
C VAL A 126 -2.76 0.38 10.66
N GLU A 127 -3.45 0.73 11.75
CA GLU A 127 -4.89 0.58 11.92
C GLU A 127 -5.56 1.85 11.40
N ILE A 128 -6.48 1.73 10.47
CA ILE A 128 -7.17 2.87 9.86
C ILE A 128 -8.60 2.91 10.39
N THR A 129 -8.93 3.96 11.15
CA THR A 129 -10.30 4.29 11.56
C THR A 129 -10.98 5.01 10.40
N PRO A 130 -11.99 4.41 9.73
CA PRO A 130 -12.68 5.05 8.62
C PRO A 130 -13.43 6.29 9.08
N LEU A 131 -13.34 7.37 8.31
CA LEU A 131 -14.11 8.61 8.51
C LEU A 131 -15.10 8.85 7.37
N HIS A 132 -14.66 8.59 6.13
CA HIS A 132 -15.47 8.80 4.93
C HIS A 132 -15.29 7.62 3.99
N MET A 133 -16.38 7.16 3.39
CA MET A 133 -16.34 6.17 2.34
C MET A 133 -17.13 6.67 1.13
N ARG A 134 -16.60 6.36 -0.05
CA ARG A 134 -17.28 6.53 -1.34
C ARG A 134 -17.20 5.23 -2.09
N TRP A 135 -18.28 4.87 -2.80
CA TRP A 135 -18.23 3.65 -3.61
C TRP A 135 -18.99 3.81 -4.91
N TRP A 136 -18.51 3.14 -5.93
CA TRP A 136 -19.11 3.05 -7.26
C TRP A 136 -19.32 1.58 -7.63
N PRO A 137 -20.29 1.28 -8.51
CA PRO A 137 -20.55 -0.10 -8.93
C PRO A 137 -19.35 -0.77 -9.61
N SER A 138 -18.48 -0.02 -10.27
CA SER A 138 -17.34 -0.53 -11.03
C SER A 138 -16.17 0.45 -11.09
N ARG A 139 -15.04 -0.01 -11.63
CA ARG A 139 -13.85 0.84 -11.90
C ARG A 139 -14.12 1.96 -12.93
N ALA A 140 -15.20 1.87 -13.70
CA ALA A 140 -15.59 2.92 -14.63
C ALA A 140 -16.11 4.18 -13.94
N LEU A 141 -16.34 4.12 -12.61
CA LEU A 141 -16.88 5.23 -11.81
C LEU A 141 -18.13 5.84 -12.43
N ASP A 142 -19.06 4.99 -12.86
CA ASP A 142 -20.31 5.43 -13.49
C ASP A 142 -21.25 6.03 -12.45
N GLY A 143 -21.69 7.25 -12.72
CA GLY A 143 -22.67 7.97 -11.89
C GLY A 143 -22.13 8.49 -10.56
N ALA A 144 -23.02 9.09 -9.79
CA ALA A 144 -22.68 9.61 -8.47
C ALA A 144 -22.32 8.49 -7.49
N PRO A 145 -21.28 8.66 -6.66
CA PRO A 145 -20.91 7.66 -5.66
C PRO A 145 -21.97 7.54 -4.55
N GLY A 146 -22.16 6.32 -4.06
CA GLY A 146 -22.68 6.13 -2.72
C GLY A 146 -21.69 6.68 -1.69
N THR A 147 -22.18 7.19 -0.56
CA THR A 147 -21.34 7.80 0.47
C THR A 147 -21.73 7.33 1.85
N TRP A 148 -20.73 7.25 2.73
CA TRP A 148 -20.92 7.06 4.16
C TRP A 148 -19.94 7.96 4.91
N ASN A 149 -20.39 8.53 6.00
CA ASN A 149 -19.56 9.30 6.92
C ASN A 149 -19.66 8.68 8.32
N ALA A 150 -18.55 8.66 9.01
CA ALA A 150 -18.52 8.26 10.41
C ALA A 150 -19.37 9.22 11.25
N PRO A 151 -19.92 8.76 12.40
CA PRO A 151 -20.59 9.64 13.36
C PRO A 151 -19.70 10.82 13.75
N GLU A 152 -20.32 11.97 14.01
CA GLU A 152 -19.60 13.15 14.49
C GLU A 152 -18.84 12.82 15.79
N GLY A 153 -17.61 13.32 15.89
CA GLY A 153 -16.74 13.03 17.04
C GLY A 153 -15.99 11.70 16.95
N THR A 154 -16.12 10.94 15.85
CA THR A 154 -15.31 9.74 15.65
C THR A 154 -13.82 10.11 15.67
N ALA A 155 -13.06 9.50 16.59
CA ALA A 155 -11.63 9.70 16.75
C ALA A 155 -10.87 8.39 16.59
N ALA A 156 -9.69 8.45 15.98
CA ALA A 156 -8.77 7.32 15.98
C ALA A 156 -8.02 7.23 17.32
N PRO A 157 -7.67 6.03 17.77
CA PRO A 157 -6.77 5.86 18.92
C PRO A 157 -5.41 6.53 18.66
N LEU A 158 -4.70 6.89 19.73
CA LEU A 158 -3.34 7.42 19.59
C LEU A 158 -2.38 6.34 19.07
N SER A 159 -1.47 6.76 18.21
CA SER A 159 -0.35 5.90 17.79
C SER A 159 0.58 5.59 18.96
N ASP A 160 1.22 4.44 18.93
CA ASP A 160 2.31 4.13 19.84
C ASP A 160 3.40 5.19 19.78
N PRO A 161 4.21 5.39 20.82
CA PRO A 161 5.29 6.38 20.83
C PRO A 161 6.25 6.21 19.66
N ALA A 162 6.73 7.34 19.13
CA ALA A 162 7.69 7.31 18.03
C ALA A 162 9.00 6.61 18.45
N PRO A 163 9.62 5.81 17.57
CA PRO A 163 10.92 5.18 17.88
C PRO A 163 12.01 6.22 18.13
N ASN A 164 12.90 5.92 19.05
CA ASN A 164 14.00 6.81 19.41
C ASN A 164 15.12 6.86 18.36
N GLY A 165 15.87 7.95 18.37
CA GLY A 165 17.04 8.12 17.54
C GLY A 165 16.75 8.30 16.04
N GLN A 166 17.82 8.42 15.27
CA GLN A 166 17.73 8.63 13.84
C GLN A 166 17.31 7.33 13.12
N GLN A 167 16.35 7.47 12.20
CA GLN A 167 15.97 6.37 11.33
C GLN A 167 17.18 5.95 10.46
N PRO A 168 17.48 4.63 10.36
CA PRO A 168 18.48 4.17 9.41
C PRO A 168 18.20 4.67 8.00
N PRO A 169 19.24 4.99 7.22
CA PRO A 169 19.06 5.48 5.85
C PRO A 169 18.07 4.60 5.09
N ALA A 170 17.15 5.23 4.39
CA ALA A 170 16.23 4.47 3.55
C ALA A 170 17.06 3.65 2.55
N TRP A 171 16.62 2.44 2.29
CA TRP A 171 17.09 1.77 1.09
C TRP A 171 16.56 2.57 -0.10
N ILE A 172 17.42 3.36 -0.67
CA ILE A 172 17.11 4.11 -1.87
C ILE A 172 17.69 3.30 -3.02
N THR A 173 16.82 2.65 -3.78
CA THR A 173 17.16 2.39 -5.17
C THR A 173 17.33 3.77 -5.81
N PRO A 174 18.40 4.04 -6.55
CA PRO A 174 18.55 5.29 -7.25
C PRO A 174 17.25 5.62 -7.99
N PRO A 175 16.78 6.87 -7.99
CA PRO A 175 15.57 7.24 -8.70
C PRO A 175 15.74 6.84 -10.16
N GLN A 176 14.89 5.95 -10.64
CA GLN A 176 14.86 5.58 -12.05
C GLN A 176 14.19 6.71 -12.83
N SER A 177 14.62 6.92 -14.08
CA SER A 177 13.85 7.72 -15.00
C SER A 177 12.42 7.16 -15.07
N TRP A 178 11.42 7.99 -14.85
CA TRP A 178 10.03 7.53 -14.98
C TRP A 178 9.74 6.99 -16.40
N ARG A 179 10.40 7.56 -17.45
CA ARG A 179 10.27 7.07 -18.83
C ARG A 179 10.77 5.63 -18.98
N ALA A 180 11.95 5.33 -18.43
CA ALA A 180 12.47 3.96 -18.44
C ALA A 180 11.55 2.98 -17.72
N VAL A 181 10.93 3.40 -16.59
CA VAL A 181 9.95 2.59 -15.87
C VAL A 181 8.72 2.33 -16.73
N VAL A 182 8.21 3.34 -17.42
CA VAL A 182 7.05 3.21 -18.31
C VAL A 182 7.36 2.26 -19.47
N GLU A 183 8.47 2.43 -20.14
CA GLU A 183 8.91 1.58 -21.23
C GLU A 183 9.06 0.11 -20.80
N GLU A 184 9.68 -0.11 -19.62
CA GLU A 184 9.86 -1.46 -19.07
C GLU A 184 8.53 -2.13 -18.71
N THR A 185 7.53 -1.35 -18.25
CA THR A 185 6.27 -1.87 -17.70
C THR A 185 5.09 -1.79 -18.66
N ALA A 186 5.25 -1.11 -19.80
CA ALA A 186 4.20 -0.96 -20.79
C ALA A 186 3.59 -2.32 -21.19
N GLY A 187 2.27 -2.42 -21.12
CA GLY A 187 1.52 -3.65 -21.42
C GLY A 187 1.58 -4.75 -20.35
N ARG A 188 2.38 -4.61 -19.30
CA ARG A 188 2.47 -5.62 -18.22
C ARG A 188 1.67 -5.26 -16.99
N LEU A 189 1.60 -3.97 -16.64
CA LEU A 189 0.88 -3.48 -15.45
C LEU A 189 -0.47 -2.92 -15.88
N SER A 190 -1.52 -3.65 -15.58
CA SER A 190 -2.88 -3.36 -16.08
C SER A 190 -3.70 -2.47 -15.15
N MET A 191 -3.33 -2.42 -13.87
CA MET A 191 -4.07 -1.63 -12.87
C MET A 191 -3.37 -0.29 -12.70
N HIS A 192 -4.07 0.79 -13.01
CA HIS A 192 -3.58 2.16 -12.83
C HIS A 192 -4.49 2.89 -11.88
N ASP A 193 -3.92 3.51 -10.85
CA ASP A 193 -4.65 4.24 -9.83
C ASP A 193 -3.98 5.60 -9.57
N LEU A 194 -4.75 6.67 -9.65
CA LEU A 194 -4.32 8.04 -9.41
C LEU A 194 -4.62 8.42 -7.97
N THR A 195 -3.65 8.99 -7.28
CA THR A 195 -3.86 9.57 -5.95
C THR A 195 -3.54 11.05 -5.98
N VAL A 196 -4.46 11.84 -5.47
CA VAL A 196 -4.35 13.30 -5.26
C VAL A 196 -4.61 13.63 -3.80
N VAL A 197 -4.60 14.91 -3.45
CA VAL A 197 -5.05 15.40 -2.13
C VAL A 197 -6.34 16.16 -2.34
N ASP A 198 -7.39 15.80 -1.60
CA ASP A 198 -8.69 16.46 -1.68
C ASP A 198 -8.74 17.80 -0.92
N GLY A 199 -9.85 18.53 -1.04
CA GLY A 199 -10.06 19.82 -0.39
C GLY A 199 -10.02 19.80 1.14
N ASN A 200 -10.15 18.61 1.76
CA ASN A 200 -10.05 18.40 3.20
C ASN A 200 -8.62 17.97 3.63
N GLY A 201 -7.71 17.88 2.67
CA GLY A 201 -6.32 17.49 2.90
C GLY A 201 -6.11 15.98 3.08
N PHE A 202 -7.09 15.13 2.76
CA PHE A 202 -6.93 13.69 2.74
C PHE A 202 -6.40 13.21 1.39
N PRO A 203 -5.60 12.15 1.35
CA PRO A 203 -5.37 11.44 0.10
C PRO A 203 -6.71 10.96 -0.48
N LEU A 204 -6.87 11.09 -1.79
CA LEU A 204 -7.98 10.56 -2.55
C LEU A 204 -7.42 9.69 -3.67
N CYS A 205 -7.62 8.39 -3.60
CA CYS A 205 -7.14 7.44 -4.58
C CYS A 205 -8.31 7.00 -5.46
N LEU A 206 -8.14 7.08 -6.78
CA LEU A 206 -9.18 6.78 -7.77
C LEU A 206 -8.63 5.85 -8.85
N PRO A 207 -9.40 4.85 -9.31
CA PRO A 207 -9.01 4.06 -10.45
C PRO A 207 -9.00 4.89 -11.72
N VAL A 208 -8.05 4.64 -12.59
CA VAL A 208 -7.95 5.23 -13.92
C VAL A 208 -8.62 4.28 -14.91
N ALA A 209 -9.59 4.80 -15.68
CA ALA A 209 -10.30 4.01 -16.68
C ALA A 209 -9.41 3.72 -17.90
N SER A 210 -8.66 4.72 -18.36
CA SER A 210 -7.62 4.55 -19.38
C SER A 210 -6.54 5.61 -19.25
N SER A 211 -5.37 5.33 -19.79
CA SER A 211 -4.23 6.25 -19.78
C SER A 211 -3.60 6.31 -21.17
N GLU A 212 -3.30 7.52 -21.61
CA GLU A 212 -2.61 7.79 -22.87
C GLU A 212 -1.25 8.41 -22.57
N PRO A 213 -0.16 7.88 -23.15
CA PRO A 213 1.16 8.49 -23.00
C PRO A 213 1.18 9.93 -23.54
N ALA A 214 1.84 10.83 -22.82
CA ALA A 214 2.12 12.20 -23.21
C ALA A 214 3.61 12.48 -23.05
N GLU A 215 4.12 13.55 -23.66
CA GLU A 215 5.54 13.88 -23.66
C GLU A 215 6.12 13.99 -22.24
N ASP A 216 5.37 14.55 -21.29
CA ASP A 216 5.76 14.80 -19.91
C ASP A 216 5.06 13.88 -18.89
N GLY A 217 4.35 12.84 -19.35
CA GLY A 217 3.62 11.92 -18.46
C GLY A 217 2.46 11.21 -19.14
N TYR A 218 1.23 11.50 -18.69
CA TYR A 218 0.01 10.85 -19.17
C TYR A 218 -1.19 11.80 -19.23
N LEU A 219 -2.09 11.56 -20.19
CA LEU A 219 -3.47 11.91 -20.06
C LEU A 219 -4.21 10.74 -19.41
N LEU A 220 -4.85 11.00 -18.29
CA LEU A 220 -5.58 10.01 -17.51
C LEU A 220 -7.07 10.27 -17.63
N HIS A 221 -7.81 9.28 -18.11
CA HIS A 221 -9.25 9.31 -18.17
C HIS A 221 -9.83 8.67 -16.92
N LEU A 222 -10.56 9.44 -16.14
CA LEU A 222 -11.32 8.96 -15.00
C LEU A 222 -12.75 8.68 -15.45
N GLY A 223 -13.53 7.97 -14.65
CA GLY A 223 -14.94 7.78 -14.96
C GLY A 223 -15.77 9.06 -14.72
N PRO A 224 -16.97 9.16 -15.32
CA PRO A 224 -17.81 10.36 -15.25
C PRO A 224 -18.30 10.71 -13.83
N GLY A 225 -18.30 9.74 -12.92
CA GLY A 225 -18.64 9.96 -11.51
C GLY A 225 -17.41 10.26 -10.62
N ALA A 226 -16.23 10.46 -11.21
CA ALA A 226 -15.08 10.90 -10.45
C ALA A 226 -15.32 12.32 -9.92
N PRO A 227 -14.85 12.64 -8.70
CA PRO A 227 -14.91 14.00 -8.19
C PRO A 227 -13.95 14.91 -8.97
N ASP A 228 -14.20 16.22 -8.94
CA ASP A 228 -13.31 17.22 -9.51
C ASP A 228 -11.92 17.14 -8.88
N ILE A 229 -10.90 17.14 -9.73
CA ILE A 229 -9.51 17.06 -9.34
C ILE A 229 -8.87 18.45 -9.39
N ALA A 230 -8.56 18.99 -8.24
CA ALA A 230 -7.80 20.25 -8.14
C ALA A 230 -6.35 20.04 -8.60
N PRO A 231 -5.73 21.04 -9.26
CA PRO A 231 -4.32 21.00 -9.59
C PRO A 231 -3.45 20.84 -8.34
N GLY A 232 -2.42 20.00 -8.43
CA GLY A 232 -1.54 19.79 -7.28
C GLY A 232 -0.67 18.54 -7.39
N PRO A 233 0.05 18.21 -6.29
CA PRO A 233 0.87 17.00 -6.23
C PRO A 233 0.02 15.75 -6.36
N ALA A 234 0.57 14.76 -7.07
CA ALA A 234 -0.11 13.50 -7.36
C ALA A 234 0.84 12.31 -7.40
N CYS A 235 0.26 11.13 -7.30
CA CYS A 235 0.94 9.86 -7.41
C CYS A 235 0.16 8.94 -8.33
N LEU A 236 0.82 8.39 -9.34
CA LEU A 236 0.27 7.34 -10.21
C LEU A 236 0.90 6.01 -9.80
N THR A 237 0.06 5.06 -9.41
CA THR A 237 0.47 3.71 -9.04
C THR A 237 -0.01 2.73 -10.11
N MET A 238 0.89 1.84 -10.51
CA MET A 238 0.59 0.76 -11.46
C MET A 238 0.99 -0.55 -10.79
N HIS A 239 0.13 -1.55 -10.85
CA HIS A 239 0.48 -2.86 -10.30
C HIS A 239 -0.18 -4.01 -11.05
N THR A 240 0.33 -5.21 -10.78
CA THR A 240 -0.28 -6.49 -11.14
C THR A 240 0.16 -7.56 -10.17
N HIS A 241 -0.67 -8.57 -9.97
CA HIS A 241 -0.33 -9.79 -9.25
C HIS A 241 -1.19 -10.96 -9.73
N PRO A 242 -0.70 -12.21 -9.62
CA PRO A 242 -1.53 -13.39 -9.88
C PRO A 242 -2.55 -13.59 -8.76
N ALA A 243 -3.63 -14.33 -9.05
CA ALA A 243 -4.65 -14.67 -8.05
C ALA A 243 -4.08 -15.37 -6.80
N SER A 244 -3.00 -16.15 -6.95
CA SER A 244 -2.30 -16.79 -5.83
C SER A 244 -1.44 -15.86 -4.98
N PHE A 245 -1.29 -14.61 -5.37
CA PHE A 245 -0.41 -13.61 -4.74
C PHE A 245 1.06 -14.06 -4.55
N THR A 246 1.50 -15.04 -5.35
CA THR A 246 2.87 -15.59 -5.27
C THR A 246 3.91 -14.76 -6.00
N GLY A 247 3.50 -13.71 -6.67
CA GLY A 247 4.34 -12.73 -7.33
C GLY A 247 3.55 -11.45 -7.51
N GLN A 248 4.18 -10.33 -7.23
CA GLN A 248 3.58 -9.02 -7.44
C GLN A 248 4.61 -8.08 -8.06
N GLU A 249 4.12 -7.18 -8.84
CA GLU A 249 4.90 -6.09 -9.40
C GLU A 249 4.14 -4.79 -9.25
N ASN A 250 4.82 -3.75 -8.79
CA ASN A 250 4.24 -2.42 -8.71
C ASN A 250 5.25 -1.36 -9.10
N ARG A 251 4.75 -0.28 -9.67
CA ARG A 251 5.49 0.93 -9.98
C ARG A 251 4.71 2.13 -9.47
N THR A 252 5.42 3.08 -8.95
CA THR A 252 4.85 4.32 -8.42
C THR A 252 5.59 5.50 -9.02
N ILE A 253 4.87 6.40 -9.65
CA ILE A 253 5.41 7.63 -10.23
C ILE A 253 4.78 8.80 -9.48
N VAL A 254 5.61 9.71 -8.99
CA VAL A 254 5.15 10.96 -8.38
C VAL A 254 5.30 12.11 -9.36
N GLY A 255 4.41 13.08 -9.24
CA GLY A 255 4.35 14.24 -10.12
C GLY A 255 3.24 15.19 -9.70
N THR A 256 2.66 15.85 -10.68
CA THR A 256 1.55 16.80 -10.50
C THR A 256 0.41 16.50 -11.46
N VAL A 257 -0.80 16.91 -11.08
CA VAL A 257 -1.98 16.87 -11.96
C VAL A 257 -2.52 18.26 -12.24
N ALA A 258 -3.18 18.39 -13.38
CA ALA A 258 -4.03 19.52 -13.74
C ALA A 258 -5.23 19.00 -14.54
N ALA A 259 -6.37 19.69 -14.43
CA ALA A 259 -7.54 19.39 -15.27
C ALA A 259 -7.19 19.56 -16.75
N ALA A 260 -7.69 18.66 -17.60
CA ALA A 260 -7.49 18.69 -19.05
C ALA A 260 -8.79 18.54 -19.84
N GLY A 261 -9.91 18.33 -19.15
CA GLY A 261 -11.25 18.16 -19.71
C GLY A 261 -12.18 17.54 -18.68
N ASP A 262 -13.40 17.23 -19.08
CA ASP A 262 -14.37 16.52 -18.24
C ASP A 262 -13.85 15.12 -17.95
N ALA A 263 -13.64 14.81 -16.67
CA ALA A 263 -13.06 13.55 -16.20
C ALA A 263 -11.68 13.20 -16.82
N ILE A 264 -10.97 14.18 -17.39
CA ILE A 264 -9.63 14.00 -17.94
C ILE A 264 -8.66 14.88 -17.17
N VAL A 265 -7.56 14.26 -16.69
CA VAL A 265 -6.48 14.96 -16.01
C VAL A 265 -5.16 14.72 -16.72
N ARG A 266 -4.34 15.75 -16.82
CA ARG A 266 -2.96 15.65 -17.25
C ARG A 266 -2.10 15.36 -16.04
N PHE A 267 -1.49 14.20 -16.00
CA PHE A 267 -0.48 13.83 -15.01
C PHE A 267 0.91 14.11 -15.58
N ARG A 268 1.60 15.06 -14.99
CA ARG A 268 3.00 15.37 -15.33
C ARG A 268 3.91 14.60 -14.39
N ALA A 269 4.68 13.66 -14.94
CA ALA A 269 5.58 12.79 -14.20
C ALA A 269 6.89 13.50 -13.85
N GLU A 270 7.34 13.39 -12.61
CA GLU A 270 8.61 13.94 -12.15
C GLU A 270 9.65 12.83 -11.94
N ARG A 271 9.29 11.79 -11.23
CA ARG A 271 10.20 10.67 -10.93
C ARG A 271 9.46 9.41 -10.56
N ALA A 272 10.09 8.25 -10.82
CA ALA A 272 9.65 6.98 -10.28
C ALA A 272 10.22 6.76 -8.88
N LEU A 273 9.40 6.15 -8.00
CA LEU A 273 9.85 5.71 -6.68
C LEU A 273 10.43 4.29 -6.76
N ALA A 274 11.18 3.89 -5.71
CA ALA A 274 11.60 2.52 -5.56
C ALA A 274 10.38 1.60 -5.48
N ASP A 275 10.43 0.54 -6.25
CA ASP A 275 9.40 -0.47 -6.34
C ASP A 275 9.66 -1.68 -5.45
N TRP A 276 8.63 -2.49 -5.32
CA TRP A 276 8.74 -3.84 -4.82
C TRP A 276 8.23 -4.80 -5.90
N SER A 277 9.13 -5.61 -6.43
CA SER A 277 8.80 -6.62 -7.44
C SER A 277 9.30 -7.99 -6.98
N ILE A 278 8.39 -8.97 -6.99
CA ILE A 278 8.68 -10.39 -6.71
C ILE A 278 8.56 -11.20 -8.01
N ALA A 279 8.69 -10.57 -9.15
CA ALA A 279 8.60 -11.24 -10.44
C ALA A 279 9.76 -12.21 -10.64
N GLY A 280 9.46 -13.38 -11.25
CA GLY A 280 10.44 -14.41 -11.60
C GLY A 280 10.05 -15.82 -11.18
N GLY A 281 10.80 -16.81 -11.64
CA GLY A 281 10.57 -18.21 -11.26
C GLY A 281 10.86 -18.45 -9.77
N LYS A 282 10.22 -19.48 -9.18
CA LYS A 282 10.29 -19.79 -7.74
C LYS A 282 11.72 -19.85 -7.17
N ALA A 283 12.68 -20.41 -7.90
CA ALA A 283 14.09 -20.49 -7.47
C ALA A 283 14.73 -19.10 -7.42
N VAL A 284 14.49 -18.25 -8.42
CA VAL A 284 15.03 -16.89 -8.49
C VAL A 284 14.44 -16.04 -7.37
N VAL A 285 13.14 -16.16 -7.11
CA VAL A 285 12.46 -15.50 -6.00
C VAL A 285 13.06 -15.92 -4.66
N ALA A 286 13.24 -17.23 -4.42
CA ALA A 286 13.83 -17.74 -3.18
C ALA A 286 15.26 -17.21 -2.95
N LEU A 287 16.12 -17.21 -3.99
CA LEU A 287 17.47 -16.67 -3.91
C LEU A 287 17.46 -15.16 -3.62
N ARG A 288 16.59 -14.40 -4.30
CA ARG A 288 16.40 -12.95 -4.05
C ARG A 288 15.96 -12.69 -2.62
N PHE A 289 15.01 -13.47 -2.08
CA PHE A 289 14.56 -13.34 -0.71
C PHE A 289 15.68 -13.59 0.30
N LEU A 290 16.50 -14.63 0.09
CA LEU A 290 17.64 -14.92 0.97
C LEU A 290 18.71 -13.82 0.89
N ALA A 291 19.04 -13.35 -0.30
CA ALA A 291 20.00 -12.26 -0.50
C ALA A 291 19.49 -10.95 0.13
N THR A 292 18.21 -10.64 -0.06
CA THR A 292 17.54 -9.49 0.55
C THR A 292 17.58 -9.60 2.08
N GLY A 293 17.32 -10.79 2.63
CA GLY A 293 17.37 -11.02 4.08
C GLY A 293 18.73 -10.72 4.69
N ARG A 294 19.81 -11.20 4.07
CA ARG A 294 21.20 -10.91 4.51
C ARG A 294 21.48 -9.41 4.50
N ARG A 295 21.08 -8.72 3.46
CA ARG A 295 21.28 -7.28 3.27
C ARG A 295 20.46 -6.44 4.25
N LEU A 296 19.25 -6.90 4.62
CA LEU A 296 18.35 -6.19 5.52
C LEU A 296 18.53 -6.52 7.01
N ALA A 297 19.25 -7.58 7.35
CA ALA A 297 19.46 -7.99 8.74
C ALA A 297 20.06 -6.88 9.64
N PRO A 298 21.06 -6.09 9.21
CA PRO A 298 21.56 -4.98 10.02
C PRO A 298 20.51 -3.90 10.28
N ARG A 299 19.68 -3.61 9.26
CA ARG A 299 18.61 -2.63 9.36
C ARG A 299 17.49 -3.11 10.29
N LEU A 300 17.10 -4.39 10.21
CA LEU A 300 16.16 -5.00 11.14
C LEU A 300 16.61 -4.81 12.59
N LYS A 301 17.85 -5.15 12.86
CA LYS A 301 18.44 -4.98 14.21
C LYS A 301 18.46 -3.51 14.65
N ALA A 302 18.75 -2.58 13.75
CA ALA A 302 18.74 -1.16 14.04
C ALA A 302 17.33 -0.64 14.37
N GLU A 303 16.31 -1.05 13.61
CA GLU A 303 14.93 -0.67 13.86
C GLU A 303 14.37 -1.28 15.16
N CYS A 304 14.77 -2.51 15.51
CA CYS A 304 14.41 -3.11 16.80
C CYS A 304 15.06 -2.33 17.97
N ARG A 305 16.35 -1.99 17.85
CA ARG A 305 17.06 -1.20 18.90
C ARG A 305 16.42 0.17 19.12
N ARG A 306 15.99 0.86 18.04
CA ARG A 306 15.28 2.14 18.15
C ARG A 306 13.99 2.05 18.96
N ARG A 307 13.38 0.86 19.02
CA ARG A 307 12.14 0.56 19.76
C ARG A 307 12.42 -0.13 21.10
N PHE A 308 13.69 -0.30 21.48
CA PHE A 308 14.10 -1.05 22.67
C PHE A 308 13.55 -2.47 22.73
N GLN A 309 13.45 -3.13 21.59
CA GLN A 309 12.89 -4.47 21.47
C GLN A 309 13.90 -5.44 20.84
N ALA A 310 13.76 -6.72 21.17
CA ALA A 310 14.47 -7.79 20.51
C ALA A 310 13.99 -7.97 19.07
N VAL A 311 14.81 -8.61 18.24
CA VAL A 311 14.37 -9.06 16.91
C VAL A 311 13.31 -10.13 17.11
N PRO A 312 12.08 -9.95 16.58
CA PRO A 312 11.00 -10.90 16.81
C PRO A 312 11.30 -12.25 16.15
N GLU A 313 10.82 -13.31 16.79
CA GLU A 313 10.87 -14.66 16.26
C GLU A 313 9.67 -14.91 15.34
N VAL A 314 9.90 -15.65 14.27
CA VAL A 314 8.82 -16.10 13.38
C VAL A 314 8.25 -17.42 13.86
N ARG A 315 7.05 -17.38 14.43
CA ARG A 315 6.37 -18.53 15.05
C ARG A 315 5.15 -18.93 14.19
N PHE A 316 5.22 -20.09 13.57
CA PHE A 316 4.06 -20.64 12.86
C PHE A 316 3.21 -21.49 13.81
N PRO A 317 1.87 -21.37 13.75
CA PRO A 317 0.98 -22.25 14.51
C PRO A 317 1.36 -23.74 14.28
N ARG A 318 1.20 -24.55 15.32
CA ARG A 318 1.30 -26.02 15.14
C ARG A 318 0.10 -26.46 14.33
N SER A 319 0.33 -27.16 13.23
CA SER A 319 -0.69 -27.83 12.43
C SER A 319 -1.29 -28.99 13.21
#